data_805c3a1e7e2472e136b6e4ee32c4fb2f
#
_entry.id   805c3a1e7e2472e136b6e4ee32c4fb2f
#
_cell.length_a   1.000
_cell.length_b   1.000
_cell.length_c   1.000
_cell.angle_alpha   90.00
_cell.angle_beta   90.00
_cell.angle_gamma   90.00
#
_symmetry.space_group_name_H-M   'P 1'
#
loop_
_entity.id
_entity.type
_entity.pdbx_description
1 polymer ?
#
loop_
_entity_poly.entity_id
_entity_poly.type
_entity_poly.pdbx_seq_one_letter_code
_entity_poly.pdbx_strand_id
1 'polypeptide(L)'
;PMLRNYGLKPFAPAPAGGWVGDVAVLNAETMPAADRYRTYLAVALGQVKVVIGTRAVMYAPVEGPALFAILEDAAYQNMDGMMPYPQARGVMRLRAKSHDGVFVAMANARTPQSQWENTGPGTVETPVSGYSTTIHPLASPLKDATPWVRWLNRDELARLADPSIGARVPHTAVRVLSKALESGPVLLSIPQDSVSETLSCAKCHRQARCAKCSGPLQLPADRRDSTPRCRWCGAAAINWKCPGCGHER
;
A
#
# COMPACT_ATOMS: atom_id res chain seq x y z
N PRO A 1 16.23 3.99 -16.59
CA PRO A 1 17.28 2.97 -16.68
C PRO A 1 16.77 1.60 -17.07
N MET A 2 15.68 1.11 -16.43
CA MET A 2 15.16 -0.24 -16.66
C MET A 2 14.76 -0.53 -18.11
N LEU A 3 14.06 0.38 -18.79
CA LEU A 3 13.67 0.22 -20.20
C LEU A 3 14.87 0.04 -21.14
N ARG A 4 15.97 0.74 -20.88
CA ARG A 4 17.19 0.66 -21.68
C ARG A 4 17.83 -0.75 -21.67
N ASN A 5 17.71 -1.47 -20.57
CA ASN A 5 18.23 -2.83 -20.44
C ASN A 5 17.52 -3.83 -21.38
N TYR A 6 16.31 -3.49 -21.81
CA TYR A 6 15.52 -4.28 -22.76
C TYR A 6 15.51 -3.68 -24.16
N GLY A 7 16.38 -2.70 -24.45
CA GLY A 7 16.44 -2.02 -25.74
C GLY A 7 15.25 -1.12 -26.06
N LEU A 8 14.36 -0.89 -25.09
CA LEU A 8 13.13 -0.11 -25.28
C LEU A 8 13.41 1.39 -25.05
N LYS A 9 12.86 2.22 -25.92
CA LYS A 9 12.99 3.69 -25.86
C LYS A 9 11.66 4.33 -25.47
N PRO A 10 11.64 5.28 -24.54
CA PRO A 10 10.46 6.09 -24.27
C PRO A 10 10.04 6.86 -25.54
N PHE A 11 8.75 6.95 -25.78
CA PHE A 11 8.19 7.77 -26.85
C PHE A 11 8.38 9.25 -26.53
N ALA A 12 9.23 9.92 -27.29
CA ALA A 12 9.71 11.26 -27.04
C ALA A 12 10.05 12.00 -28.32
N PRO A 13 10.20 13.36 -28.27
CA PRO A 13 10.65 14.14 -29.41
C PRO A 13 12.01 13.66 -29.92
N ALA A 14 12.14 13.52 -31.23
CA ALA A 14 13.39 13.15 -31.90
C ALA A 14 14.15 14.40 -32.36
N PRO A 15 15.50 14.39 -32.35
CA PRO A 15 16.33 15.51 -32.82
C PRO A 15 16.06 15.90 -34.29
N ALA A 16 15.69 14.92 -35.12
CA ALA A 16 15.33 15.13 -36.53
C ALA A 16 13.89 15.60 -36.76
N GLY A 17 13.17 15.90 -35.68
CA GLY A 17 11.73 16.24 -35.72
C GLY A 17 10.83 15.03 -35.54
N GLY A 18 9.58 15.28 -35.14
CA GLY A 18 8.62 14.25 -34.83
C GLY A 18 8.82 13.59 -33.45
N TRP A 19 8.11 12.48 -33.25
CA TRP A 19 8.15 11.70 -31.99
C TRP A 19 8.40 10.24 -32.34
N VAL A 20 9.31 9.62 -31.60
CA VAL A 20 9.71 8.20 -31.81
C VAL A 20 9.87 7.51 -30.47
N GLY A 21 9.65 6.19 -30.44
CA GLY A 21 9.86 5.36 -29.28
C GLY A 21 8.89 4.17 -29.23
N ASP A 22 9.17 3.26 -28.32
CA ASP A 22 8.49 1.97 -28.19
C ASP A 22 7.47 1.97 -27.03
N VAL A 23 7.69 2.85 -26.05
CA VAL A 23 6.96 2.87 -24.78
C VAL A 23 6.37 4.24 -24.51
N ALA A 24 5.06 4.33 -24.45
CA ALA A 24 4.34 5.51 -23.98
C ALA A 24 4.38 5.55 -22.44
N VAL A 25 4.89 6.64 -21.88
CA VAL A 25 4.83 6.90 -20.44
C VAL A 25 3.77 7.97 -20.20
N LEU A 26 2.65 7.58 -19.57
CA LEU A 26 1.54 8.49 -19.25
C LEU A 26 1.58 8.85 -17.76
N ASN A 27 2.11 10.02 -17.45
CA ASN A 27 2.13 10.57 -16.10
C ASN A 27 1.54 11.98 -16.10
N ALA A 28 0.42 12.15 -15.40
CA ALA A 28 -0.30 13.43 -15.32
C ALA A 28 0.46 14.50 -14.53
N GLU A 29 1.33 14.10 -13.61
CA GLU A 29 2.02 15.03 -12.70
C GLU A 29 3.26 15.67 -13.33
N THR A 30 3.98 14.91 -14.16
CA THR A 30 5.28 15.34 -14.69
C THR A 30 5.28 15.67 -16.17
N MET A 31 4.22 15.34 -16.90
CA MET A 31 4.14 15.52 -18.34
C MET A 31 3.27 16.72 -18.71
N PRO A 32 3.75 17.67 -19.54
CA PRO A 32 2.93 18.74 -20.08
C PRO A 32 1.68 18.22 -20.80
N ALA A 33 0.57 18.96 -20.72
CA ALA A 33 -0.71 18.50 -21.25
C ALA A 33 -0.66 18.18 -22.76
N ALA A 34 0.05 19.00 -23.54
CA ALA A 34 0.20 18.80 -24.99
C ALA A 34 0.96 17.50 -25.30
N ASP A 35 2.03 17.21 -24.55
CA ASP A 35 2.84 16.01 -24.76
C ASP A 35 2.09 14.76 -24.31
N ARG A 36 1.33 14.86 -23.22
CA ARG A 36 0.45 13.80 -22.75
C ARG A 36 -0.62 13.46 -23.78
N TYR A 37 -1.27 14.47 -24.36
CA TYR A 37 -2.27 14.27 -25.40
C TYR A 37 -1.66 13.64 -26.65
N ARG A 38 -0.50 14.09 -27.09
CA ARG A 38 0.23 13.52 -28.24
C ARG A 38 0.62 12.07 -27.99
N THR A 39 1.13 11.77 -26.82
CA THR A 39 1.45 10.40 -26.39
C THR A 39 0.21 9.51 -26.37
N TYR A 40 -0.90 10.03 -25.86
CA TYR A 40 -2.19 9.31 -25.87
C TYR A 40 -2.67 9.02 -27.28
N LEU A 41 -2.58 9.99 -28.21
CA LEU A 41 -2.92 9.77 -29.62
C LEU A 41 -2.02 8.74 -30.29
N ALA A 42 -0.73 8.73 -30.00
CA ALA A 42 0.19 7.71 -30.54
C ALA A 42 -0.20 6.29 -30.10
N VAL A 43 -0.68 6.14 -28.87
CA VAL A 43 -1.23 4.86 -28.39
C VAL A 43 -2.53 4.53 -29.12
N ALA A 44 -3.45 5.50 -29.23
CA ALA A 44 -4.74 5.32 -29.91
C ALA A 44 -4.61 4.93 -31.40
N LEU A 45 -3.56 5.43 -32.04
CA LEU A 45 -3.25 5.15 -33.44
C LEU A 45 -2.37 3.89 -33.63
N GLY A 46 -2.10 3.15 -32.56
CA GLY A 46 -1.29 1.93 -32.64
C GLY A 46 0.21 2.15 -32.91
N GLN A 47 0.68 3.41 -32.87
CA GLN A 47 2.11 3.73 -33.09
C GLN A 47 2.99 3.23 -31.95
N VAL A 48 2.46 3.15 -30.75
CA VAL A 48 3.13 2.67 -29.53
C VAL A 48 2.31 1.56 -28.92
N LYS A 49 2.93 0.41 -28.73
CA LYS A 49 2.26 -0.81 -28.25
C LYS A 49 2.40 -1.06 -26.74
N VAL A 50 3.35 -0.40 -26.09
CA VAL A 50 3.58 -0.54 -24.63
C VAL A 50 3.26 0.77 -23.94
N VAL A 51 2.39 0.71 -22.95
CA VAL A 51 1.97 1.88 -22.18
C VAL A 51 2.28 1.65 -20.70
N ILE A 52 2.98 2.59 -20.08
CA ILE A 52 3.33 2.56 -18.67
C ILE A 52 2.85 3.87 -18.03
N GLY A 53 2.38 3.81 -16.81
CA GLY A 53 2.02 5.01 -16.05
C GLY A 53 1.31 4.68 -14.75
N THR A 54 0.70 5.69 -14.18
CA THR A 54 -0.10 5.58 -12.95
C THR A 54 -1.56 5.22 -13.28
N ARG A 55 -2.48 5.54 -12.39
CA ARG A 55 -3.92 5.19 -12.52
C ARG A 55 -4.54 5.57 -13.89
N ALA A 56 -4.11 6.66 -14.49
CA ALA A 56 -4.63 7.11 -15.80
C ALA A 56 -4.44 6.08 -16.94
N VAL A 57 -3.46 5.19 -16.85
CA VAL A 57 -3.19 4.14 -17.85
C VAL A 57 -4.34 3.14 -17.95
N MET A 58 -5.15 2.97 -16.92
CA MET A 58 -6.29 2.06 -16.98
C MET A 58 -7.31 2.44 -18.08
N TYR A 59 -7.26 3.68 -18.59
CA TYR A 59 -8.10 4.18 -19.68
C TYR A 59 -7.37 4.26 -21.04
N ALA A 60 -6.09 3.90 -21.11
CA ALA A 60 -5.35 3.98 -22.35
C ALA A 60 -6.02 3.12 -23.45
N PRO A 61 -6.13 3.61 -24.67
CA PRO A 61 -6.72 2.86 -25.77
C PRO A 61 -5.98 1.54 -25.99
N VAL A 62 -6.73 0.49 -26.34
CA VAL A 62 -6.19 -0.83 -26.66
C VAL A 62 -6.99 -1.39 -27.82
N GLU A 63 -6.30 -1.91 -28.82
CA GLU A 63 -6.89 -2.61 -29.95
C GLU A 63 -6.45 -4.07 -29.94
N GLY A 64 -7.43 -4.98 -30.01
CA GLY A 64 -7.19 -6.44 -30.00
C GLY A 64 -6.76 -6.99 -28.63
N PRO A 65 -6.27 -8.25 -28.61
CA PRO A 65 -5.80 -8.91 -27.42
C PRO A 65 -4.60 -8.20 -26.78
N ALA A 66 -4.62 -8.02 -25.46
CA ALA A 66 -3.57 -7.28 -24.77
C ALA A 66 -3.26 -7.85 -23.37
N LEU A 67 -2.06 -7.57 -22.91
CA LEU A 67 -1.64 -7.80 -21.54
C LEU A 67 -1.91 -6.57 -20.69
N PHE A 68 -2.70 -6.74 -19.64
CA PHE A 68 -2.97 -5.73 -18.63
C PHE A 68 -2.23 -6.09 -17.35
N ALA A 69 -1.28 -5.27 -16.93
CA ALA A 69 -0.44 -5.54 -15.77
C ALA A 69 -0.57 -4.45 -14.72
N ILE A 70 -0.66 -4.83 -13.45
CA ILE A 70 -0.64 -3.92 -12.32
C ILE A 70 0.47 -4.33 -11.35
N LEU A 71 1.31 -3.36 -10.97
CA LEU A 71 2.38 -3.53 -10.02
C LEU A 71 1.93 -3.03 -8.66
N GLU A 72 2.14 -3.81 -7.60
CA GLU A 72 1.75 -3.47 -6.23
C GLU A 72 0.27 -3.06 -6.17
N ASP A 73 -0.62 -3.98 -6.52
CA ASP A 73 -2.06 -3.73 -6.60
C ASP A 73 -2.67 -3.21 -5.30
N ALA A 74 -2.02 -3.44 -4.15
CA ALA A 74 -2.36 -2.84 -2.87
C ALA A 74 -2.36 -1.30 -2.88
N ALA A 75 -1.49 -0.68 -3.67
CA ALA A 75 -1.41 0.77 -3.80
C ALA A 75 -2.62 1.38 -4.52
N TYR A 76 -3.39 0.56 -5.23
CA TYR A 76 -4.54 0.98 -6.04
C TYR A 76 -5.88 0.49 -5.49
N GLN A 77 -5.95 0.14 -4.22
CA GLN A 77 -7.19 -0.34 -3.58
C GLN A 77 -8.25 0.75 -3.44
N ASN A 78 -7.84 1.99 -3.31
CA ASN A 78 -8.77 3.10 -3.22
C ASN A 78 -9.41 3.39 -4.57
N MET A 79 -10.71 3.63 -4.56
CA MET A 79 -11.44 4.10 -5.71
C MET A 79 -10.99 5.52 -6.09
N ASP A 80 -11.11 5.86 -7.37
CA ASP A 80 -10.97 7.24 -7.80
C ASP A 80 -12.04 8.11 -7.12
N GLY A 81 -11.69 9.32 -6.72
CA GLY A 81 -12.60 10.25 -6.06
C GLY A 81 -13.71 10.82 -6.97
N MET A 82 -13.71 10.48 -8.27
CA MET A 82 -14.69 10.92 -9.25
C MET A 82 -15.62 9.79 -9.67
N MET A 83 -16.90 10.09 -9.85
CA MET A 83 -17.85 9.13 -10.41
C MET A 83 -17.42 8.66 -11.82
N PRO A 84 -17.54 7.38 -12.13
CA PRO A 84 -18.19 6.27 -11.42
C PRO A 84 -17.35 5.57 -10.34
N TYR A 85 -16.36 6.20 -9.75
CA TYR A 85 -15.48 5.67 -8.70
C TYR A 85 -14.73 4.38 -9.11
N PRO A 86 -14.03 4.38 -10.22
CA PRO A 86 -13.42 3.17 -10.74
C PRO A 86 -12.25 2.72 -9.86
N GLN A 87 -12.15 1.43 -9.66
CA GLN A 87 -11.00 0.80 -9.05
C GLN A 87 -10.07 0.26 -10.16
N ALA A 88 -8.81 0.67 -10.16
CA ALA A 88 -7.88 0.35 -11.25
C ALA A 88 -7.77 -1.17 -11.51
N ARG A 89 -7.67 -2.00 -10.46
CA ARG A 89 -7.61 -3.45 -10.59
C ARG A 89 -8.87 -4.02 -11.27
N GLY A 90 -10.06 -3.60 -10.86
CA GLY A 90 -11.33 -4.03 -11.43
C GLY A 90 -11.48 -3.63 -12.89
N VAL A 91 -11.13 -2.39 -13.22
CA VAL A 91 -11.15 -1.88 -14.62
C VAL A 91 -10.19 -2.65 -15.51
N MET A 92 -8.95 -2.91 -15.06
CA MET A 92 -7.95 -3.65 -15.84
C MET A 92 -8.39 -5.10 -16.10
N ARG A 93 -8.99 -5.76 -15.12
CA ARG A 93 -9.55 -7.11 -15.28
C ARG A 93 -10.71 -7.15 -16.26
N LEU A 94 -11.64 -6.19 -16.15
CA LEU A 94 -12.78 -6.09 -17.07
C LEU A 94 -12.30 -5.85 -18.48
N ARG A 95 -11.33 -4.97 -18.67
CA ARG A 95 -10.74 -4.71 -19.99
C ARG A 95 -10.00 -5.91 -20.54
N ALA A 96 -9.25 -6.63 -19.72
CA ALA A 96 -8.61 -7.87 -20.16
C ALA A 96 -9.65 -8.85 -20.71
N LYS A 97 -10.78 -9.00 -20.01
CA LYS A 97 -11.89 -9.82 -20.50
C LYS A 97 -12.47 -9.32 -21.83
N SER A 98 -12.73 -8.01 -21.96
CA SER A 98 -13.36 -7.43 -23.14
C SER A 98 -12.45 -7.40 -24.38
N HIS A 99 -11.13 -7.51 -24.18
CA HIS A 99 -10.13 -7.56 -25.26
C HIS A 99 -9.54 -8.96 -25.49
N ASP A 100 -10.16 -10.01 -24.93
CA ASP A 100 -9.63 -11.38 -24.97
C ASP A 100 -8.14 -11.44 -24.57
N GLY A 101 -7.81 -10.70 -23.54
CA GLY A 101 -6.46 -10.49 -23.06
C GLY A 101 -6.19 -11.14 -21.70
N VAL A 102 -5.02 -10.88 -21.18
CA VAL A 102 -4.55 -11.43 -19.89
C VAL A 102 -4.40 -10.31 -18.87
N PHE A 103 -4.86 -10.55 -17.64
CA PHE A 103 -4.61 -9.67 -16.49
C PHE A 103 -3.54 -10.27 -15.58
N VAL A 104 -2.53 -9.48 -15.23
CA VAL A 104 -1.44 -9.88 -14.32
C VAL A 104 -1.33 -8.88 -13.19
N ALA A 105 -1.44 -9.34 -11.95
CA ALA A 105 -1.13 -8.57 -10.76
C ALA A 105 0.21 -9.05 -10.18
N MET A 106 1.14 -8.14 -10.00
CA MET A 106 2.48 -8.40 -9.46
C MET A 106 2.69 -7.58 -8.19
N ALA A 107 3.06 -8.23 -7.11
CA ALA A 107 3.34 -7.57 -5.82
C ALA A 107 4.30 -8.39 -4.97
N ASN A 108 5.00 -7.72 -4.04
CA ASN A 108 5.80 -8.41 -3.03
C ASN A 108 4.93 -9.16 -2.02
N ALA A 109 3.74 -8.65 -1.75
CA ALA A 109 2.75 -9.29 -0.88
C ALA A 109 1.39 -9.31 -1.58
N ARG A 110 0.72 -10.44 -1.55
CA ARG A 110 -0.61 -10.60 -2.14
C ARG A 110 -1.66 -9.85 -1.32
N THR A 111 -2.53 -9.10 -1.99
CA THR A 111 -3.69 -8.50 -1.34
C THR A 111 -4.72 -9.56 -0.93
N PRO A 112 -5.55 -9.32 0.10
CA PRO A 112 -6.64 -10.23 0.46
C PRO A 112 -7.58 -10.53 -0.71
N GLN A 113 -7.88 -9.54 -1.54
CA GLN A 113 -8.69 -9.72 -2.74
C GLN A 113 -8.01 -10.66 -3.74
N SER A 114 -6.72 -10.46 -4.01
CA SER A 114 -5.95 -11.32 -4.91
C SER A 114 -5.83 -12.75 -4.37
N GLN A 115 -5.70 -12.91 -3.05
CA GLN A 115 -5.71 -14.20 -2.38
C GLN A 115 -7.06 -14.89 -2.53
N TRP A 116 -8.16 -14.19 -2.27
CA TRP A 116 -9.51 -14.70 -2.42
C TRP A 116 -9.82 -15.19 -3.83
N GLU A 117 -9.41 -14.44 -4.84
CA GLU A 117 -9.59 -14.78 -6.24
C GLU A 117 -8.86 -16.06 -6.65
N ASN A 118 -7.78 -16.41 -5.94
CA ASN A 118 -7.00 -17.62 -6.22
C ASN A 118 -7.41 -18.83 -5.38
N THR A 119 -7.78 -18.63 -4.12
CA THR A 119 -7.93 -19.72 -3.13
C THR A 119 -9.23 -19.67 -2.34
N GLY A 120 -10.17 -18.77 -2.67
CA GLY A 120 -11.46 -18.64 -2.00
C GLY A 120 -12.29 -19.92 -2.06
N PRO A 121 -13.33 -20.05 -1.21
CA PRO A 121 -14.21 -21.21 -1.22
C PRO A 121 -14.99 -21.28 -2.53
N GLY A 122 -14.61 -22.21 -3.33
CA GLY A 122 -15.06 -22.33 -4.71
C GLY A 122 -14.18 -21.52 -5.66
N THR A 123 -13.93 -22.07 -6.79
CA THR A 123 -13.34 -21.35 -7.92
C THR A 123 -14.28 -20.23 -8.29
N VAL A 124 -14.03 -19.05 -7.78
CA VAL A 124 -14.63 -17.87 -8.37
C VAL A 124 -14.09 -17.83 -9.77
N GLU A 125 -14.92 -18.19 -10.74
CA GLU A 125 -14.61 -17.94 -12.13
C GLU A 125 -14.23 -16.48 -12.23
N THR A 126 -12.93 -16.24 -12.43
CA THR A 126 -12.51 -14.87 -12.60
C THR A 126 -13.21 -14.40 -13.87
N PRO A 127 -13.80 -13.20 -13.89
CA PRO A 127 -14.52 -12.73 -15.08
C PRO A 127 -13.66 -12.63 -16.32
N VAL A 128 -12.37 -12.93 -16.25
CA VAL A 128 -11.41 -12.75 -17.34
C VAL A 128 -11.10 -14.04 -18.08
N SER A 129 -10.79 -15.15 -17.44
CA SER A 129 -10.29 -16.33 -18.16
C SER A 129 -10.73 -17.67 -17.60
N GLY A 130 -11.56 -17.72 -16.60
CA GLY A 130 -11.91 -18.98 -15.92
C GLY A 130 -10.77 -19.59 -15.10
N TYR A 131 -9.53 -19.16 -15.28
CA TYR A 131 -8.37 -19.61 -14.52
C TYR A 131 -7.64 -18.46 -13.87
N SER A 132 -7.34 -18.63 -12.59
CA SER A 132 -6.37 -17.81 -11.90
C SER A 132 -5.23 -18.71 -11.44
N THR A 133 -4.02 -18.39 -11.83
CA THR A 133 -2.83 -19.11 -11.39
C THR A 133 -1.87 -18.17 -10.68
N THR A 134 -1.11 -18.70 -9.74
CA THR A 134 -0.11 -17.96 -9.01
C THR A 134 1.28 -18.40 -9.46
N ILE A 135 2.09 -17.42 -9.84
CA ILE A 135 3.51 -17.62 -10.12
C ILE A 135 4.29 -17.18 -8.89
N HIS A 136 5.04 -18.10 -8.31
CA HIS A 136 5.93 -17.83 -7.18
C HIS A 136 7.39 -17.91 -7.62
N PRO A 137 8.29 -17.13 -7.02
CA PRO A 137 9.71 -17.38 -7.17
C PRO A 137 10.08 -18.76 -6.61
N LEU A 138 11.13 -19.35 -7.12
CA LEU A 138 11.66 -20.59 -6.59
C LEU A 138 12.07 -20.41 -5.12
N ALA A 139 11.82 -21.42 -4.29
CA ALA A 139 12.00 -21.33 -2.83
C ALA A 139 13.48 -21.07 -2.43
N SER A 140 14.44 -21.68 -3.14
CA SER A 140 15.86 -21.50 -2.82
C SER A 140 16.34 -20.08 -3.12
N PRO A 141 16.21 -19.53 -4.35
CA PRO A 141 16.57 -18.15 -4.62
C PRO A 141 15.83 -17.13 -3.75
N LEU A 142 14.56 -17.42 -3.41
CA LEU A 142 13.79 -16.55 -2.53
C LEU A 142 14.39 -16.51 -1.13
N LYS A 143 14.76 -17.67 -0.57
CA LYS A 143 15.37 -17.79 0.75
C LYS A 143 16.72 -17.05 0.81
N ASP A 144 17.52 -17.13 -0.25
CA ASP A 144 18.83 -16.50 -0.31
C ASP A 144 18.73 -14.97 -0.50
N ALA A 145 17.69 -14.50 -1.20
CA ALA A 145 17.47 -13.09 -1.49
C ALA A 145 16.66 -12.34 -0.42
N THR A 146 15.92 -13.05 0.44
CA THR A 146 15.07 -12.43 1.46
C THR A 146 15.76 -12.39 2.82
N PRO A 147 15.68 -11.26 3.54
CA PRO A 147 16.17 -11.19 4.91
C PRO A 147 15.33 -12.08 5.82
N TRP A 148 15.94 -12.54 6.89
CA TRP A 148 15.21 -13.26 7.91
C TRP A 148 14.20 -12.36 8.60
N VAL A 149 12.91 -12.75 8.59
CA VAL A 149 11.81 -12.01 9.19
C VAL A 149 11.43 -12.60 10.52
N ARG A 150 11.47 -11.79 11.57
CA ARG A 150 10.99 -12.17 12.89
C ARG A 150 9.65 -11.51 13.18
N TRP A 151 8.65 -12.31 13.49
CA TRP A 151 7.34 -11.84 13.88
C TRP A 151 7.23 -11.76 15.40
N LEU A 152 7.17 -10.53 15.93
CA LEU A 152 7.01 -10.28 17.36
C LEU A 152 5.53 -10.06 17.69
N ASN A 153 4.76 -11.13 17.75
CA ASN A 153 3.40 -11.08 18.25
C ASN A 153 3.37 -11.11 19.79
N ARG A 154 2.18 -10.99 20.37
CA ARG A 154 2.00 -10.91 21.82
C ARG A 154 2.50 -12.18 22.54
N ASP A 155 2.27 -13.35 21.97
CA ASP A 155 2.68 -14.62 22.56
C ASP A 155 4.20 -14.79 22.52
N GLU A 156 4.83 -14.38 21.43
CA GLU A 156 6.29 -14.37 21.31
C GLU A 156 6.93 -13.39 22.30
N LEU A 157 6.35 -12.21 22.47
CA LEU A 157 6.82 -11.22 23.46
C LEU A 157 6.63 -11.72 24.90
N ALA A 158 5.54 -12.43 25.20
CA ALA A 158 5.33 -13.07 26.49
C ALA A 158 6.37 -14.16 26.74
N ARG A 159 6.66 -15.01 25.74
CA ARG A 159 7.69 -16.05 25.82
C ARG A 159 9.09 -15.47 26.02
N LEU A 160 9.36 -14.30 25.48
CA LEU A 160 10.62 -13.57 25.66
C LEU A 160 10.67 -12.75 26.96
N ALA A 161 9.62 -12.79 27.78
CA ALA A 161 9.47 -11.97 28.98
C ALA A 161 9.73 -10.47 28.71
N ASP A 162 9.24 -9.96 27.55
CA ASP A 162 9.43 -8.57 27.20
C ASP A 162 8.69 -7.66 28.19
N PRO A 163 9.39 -6.70 28.86
CA PRO A 163 8.80 -5.87 29.89
C PRO A 163 7.78 -4.86 29.32
N SER A 164 7.75 -4.70 28.00
CA SER A 164 6.90 -3.72 27.31
C SER A 164 5.84 -4.37 26.44
N ILE A 165 5.33 -5.55 26.83
CA ILE A 165 4.20 -6.19 26.15
C ILE A 165 3.04 -5.22 26.02
N GLY A 166 2.62 -4.95 24.78
CA GLY A 166 1.55 -3.98 24.48
C GLY A 166 2.04 -2.59 24.11
N ALA A 167 3.33 -2.29 24.24
CA ALA A 167 3.91 -1.11 23.63
C ALA A 167 3.89 -1.22 22.07
N ARG A 168 3.75 -0.08 21.41
CA ARG A 168 3.74 -0.04 19.94
C ARG A 168 5.08 -0.51 19.36
N VAL A 169 6.18 -0.19 20.04
CA VAL A 169 7.51 -0.72 19.75
C VAL A 169 7.99 -1.46 20.98
N PRO A 170 8.02 -2.79 20.99
CA PRO A 170 8.46 -3.58 22.15
C PRO A 170 9.94 -3.38 22.46
N HIS A 171 10.32 -3.59 23.74
CA HIS A 171 11.72 -3.49 24.18
C HIS A 171 12.65 -4.41 23.38
N THR A 172 12.21 -5.62 23.09
CA THR A 172 12.94 -6.55 22.22
C THR A 172 13.25 -5.96 20.85
N ALA A 173 12.29 -5.25 20.24
CA ALA A 173 12.52 -4.57 18.96
C ALA A 173 13.50 -3.40 19.12
N VAL A 174 13.35 -2.57 20.16
CA VAL A 174 14.26 -1.44 20.45
C VAL A 174 15.69 -1.94 20.60
N ARG A 175 15.92 -3.03 21.31
CA ARG A 175 17.26 -3.62 21.48
C ARG A 175 17.88 -4.06 20.16
N VAL A 176 17.11 -4.68 19.27
CA VAL A 176 17.56 -5.07 17.94
C VAL A 176 17.89 -3.85 17.08
N LEU A 177 17.03 -2.84 17.11
CA LEU A 177 17.22 -1.58 16.38
C LEU A 177 18.50 -0.86 16.86
N SER A 178 18.71 -0.75 18.17
CA SER A 178 19.92 -0.11 18.72
C SER A 178 21.19 -0.81 18.27
N LYS A 179 21.19 -2.16 18.32
CA LYS A 179 22.34 -2.93 17.85
C LYS A 179 22.57 -2.78 16.33
N ALA A 180 21.50 -2.75 15.54
CA ALA A 180 21.62 -2.57 14.09
C ALA A 180 22.17 -1.18 13.71
N LEU A 181 21.83 -0.14 14.48
CA LEU A 181 22.34 1.22 14.30
C LEU A 181 23.86 1.35 14.48
N GLU A 182 24.48 0.43 15.23
CA GLU A 182 25.96 0.40 15.38
C GLU A 182 26.66 0.02 14.06
N SER A 183 25.98 -0.71 13.19
CA SER A 183 26.54 -1.23 11.92
C SER A 183 25.99 -0.52 10.68
N GLY A 184 24.93 0.27 10.77
CA GLY A 184 24.37 0.98 9.62
C GLY A 184 23.00 1.60 9.87
N PRO A 185 22.40 2.21 8.85
CA PRO A 185 21.10 2.84 8.95
C PRO A 185 19.98 1.80 9.14
N VAL A 186 18.96 2.15 9.91
CA VAL A 186 17.77 1.33 10.14
C VAL A 186 16.56 2.00 9.52
N LEU A 187 15.82 1.27 8.70
CA LEU A 187 14.56 1.71 8.11
C LEU A 187 13.39 1.27 8.99
N LEU A 188 12.62 2.24 9.48
CA LEU A 188 11.34 2.00 10.15
C LEU A 188 10.21 2.28 9.17
N SER A 189 9.48 1.23 8.78
CA SER A 189 8.24 1.39 8.01
C SER A 189 7.07 1.54 8.96
N ILE A 190 6.52 2.75 9.00
CA ILE A 190 5.37 3.09 9.84
C ILE A 190 4.17 3.26 8.92
N PRO A 191 3.06 2.54 9.15
CA PRO A 191 1.85 2.76 8.36
C PRO A 191 1.40 4.20 8.53
N GLN A 192 1.00 4.78 7.41
CA GLN A 192 0.62 6.18 7.28
C GLN A 192 -0.35 6.61 8.38
N ASP A 193 -0.10 7.79 8.89
CA ASP A 193 -0.92 8.68 9.70
C ASP A 193 -2.33 8.24 10.13
N SER A 194 -2.45 7.09 10.70
CA SER A 194 -3.42 7.00 11.75
C SER A 194 -2.76 7.55 13.01
N VAL A 195 -2.62 8.85 13.09
CA VAL A 195 -2.32 9.50 14.36
C VAL A 195 -3.54 9.31 15.25
N SER A 196 -3.73 8.09 15.71
CA SER A 196 -4.49 7.93 16.92
C SER A 196 -3.52 8.23 18.06
N GLU A 197 -3.37 9.49 18.38
CA GLU A 197 -2.77 9.97 19.62
C GLU A 197 -3.64 9.54 20.79
N THR A 198 -4.17 8.33 20.75
CA THR A 198 -5.01 7.80 21.80
C THR A 198 -4.12 7.33 22.94
N LEU A 199 -4.43 7.80 24.11
CA LEU A 199 -3.76 7.41 25.32
C LEU A 199 -4.17 6.00 25.74
N SER A 200 -3.27 5.29 26.39
CA SER A 200 -3.52 4.01 27.03
C SER A 200 -3.09 4.04 28.49
N CYS A 201 -3.66 3.17 29.29
CA CYS A 201 -3.26 2.99 30.68
C CYS A 201 -1.81 2.49 30.76
N ALA A 202 -0.96 3.15 31.55
CA ALA A 202 0.44 2.76 31.69
C ALA A 202 0.63 1.38 32.34
N LYS A 203 -0.33 0.90 33.14
CA LYS A 203 -0.26 -0.39 33.82
C LYS A 203 -0.81 -1.56 33.01
N CYS A 204 -2.02 -1.42 32.47
CA CYS A 204 -2.70 -2.56 31.79
C CYS A 204 -2.85 -2.37 30.27
N HIS A 205 -2.34 -1.27 29.73
CA HIS A 205 -2.33 -0.92 28.31
C HIS A 205 -3.72 -0.87 27.62
N ARG A 206 -4.80 -0.90 28.39
CA ARG A 206 -6.15 -0.64 27.85
C ARG A 206 -6.24 0.79 27.36
N GLN A 207 -6.89 0.98 26.23
CA GLN A 207 -7.15 2.30 25.68
C GLN A 207 -7.87 3.18 26.68
N ALA A 208 -7.35 4.38 26.93
CA ALA A 208 -7.98 5.36 27.79
C ALA A 208 -9.25 5.91 27.13
N ARG A 209 -10.37 5.77 27.82
CA ARG A 209 -11.69 6.19 27.34
C ARG A 209 -12.30 7.25 28.24
N CYS A 210 -13.07 8.11 27.62
CA CYS A 210 -13.82 9.17 28.30
C CYS A 210 -14.91 8.59 29.19
N ALA A 211 -15.01 9.06 30.41
CA ALA A 211 -16.07 8.65 31.34
C ALA A 211 -17.48 9.10 30.90
N LYS A 212 -17.57 10.15 30.05
CA LYS A 212 -18.87 10.71 29.61
C LYS A 212 -19.42 10.03 28.38
N CYS A 213 -18.57 9.71 27.38
CA CYS A 213 -19.05 9.21 26.08
C CYS A 213 -18.29 8.00 25.55
N SER A 214 -17.40 7.44 26.37
CA SER A 214 -16.51 6.30 25.99
C SER A 214 -15.60 6.56 24.79
N GLY A 215 -15.51 7.79 24.29
CA GLY A 215 -14.59 8.19 23.21
C GLY A 215 -13.12 8.09 23.65
N PRO A 216 -12.19 7.95 22.70
CA PRO A 216 -10.76 7.88 23.00
C PRO A 216 -10.24 9.19 23.58
N LEU A 217 -9.36 9.09 24.57
CA LEU A 217 -8.66 10.24 25.10
C LEU A 217 -7.36 10.50 24.34
N GLN A 218 -7.03 11.77 24.13
CA GLN A 218 -5.81 12.22 23.47
C GLN A 218 -5.20 13.41 24.20
N LEU A 219 -3.91 13.65 23.99
CA LEU A 219 -3.28 14.90 24.44
C LEU A 219 -3.64 16.02 23.48
N PRO A 220 -3.82 17.26 23.96
CA PRO A 220 -3.96 18.42 23.10
C PRO A 220 -2.73 18.61 22.20
N ALA A 221 -2.93 19.20 21.02
CA ALA A 221 -1.84 19.53 20.11
C ALA A 221 -0.88 20.58 20.73
N ASP A 222 -1.39 21.45 21.60
CA ASP A 222 -0.55 22.36 22.38
C ASP A 222 0.13 21.58 23.51
N ARG A 223 1.44 21.41 23.38
CA ARG A 223 2.29 20.70 24.37
C ARG A 223 2.35 21.40 25.76
N ARG A 224 1.85 22.62 25.86
CA ARG A 224 1.75 23.34 27.14
C ARG A 224 0.58 22.86 28.01
N ASP A 225 -0.48 22.33 27.35
CA ASP A 225 -1.61 21.73 28.07
C ASP A 225 -1.43 20.19 28.03
N SER A 226 -1.08 19.63 29.18
CA SER A 226 -0.91 18.19 29.38
C SER A 226 -2.20 17.47 29.77
N THR A 227 -3.33 18.17 29.82
CA THR A 227 -4.62 17.60 30.25
C THR A 227 -5.24 16.81 29.12
N PRO A 228 -5.41 15.48 29.23
CA PRO A 228 -6.05 14.70 28.21
C PRO A 228 -7.48 15.16 27.94
N ARG A 229 -7.89 15.15 26.68
CA ARG A 229 -9.25 15.48 26.24
C ARG A 229 -9.87 14.37 25.41
N CYS A 230 -11.17 14.25 25.50
CA CYS A 230 -11.89 13.30 24.66
C CYS A 230 -11.96 13.80 23.22
N ARG A 231 -11.57 12.95 22.28
CA ARG A 231 -11.63 13.27 20.85
C ARG A 231 -13.05 13.47 20.32
N TRP A 232 -14.05 12.83 20.95
CA TRP A 232 -15.44 12.93 20.49
C TRP A 232 -16.21 14.10 21.11
N CYS A 233 -16.15 14.25 22.44
CA CYS A 233 -16.96 15.24 23.12
C CYS A 233 -16.16 16.44 23.69
N GLY A 234 -14.83 16.48 23.52
CA GLY A 234 -13.98 17.56 23.99
C GLY A 234 -13.78 17.62 25.51
N ALA A 235 -14.46 16.77 26.29
CA ALA A 235 -14.37 16.80 27.75
C ALA A 235 -12.94 16.55 28.23
N ALA A 236 -12.47 17.41 29.16
CA ALA A 236 -11.19 17.21 29.86
C ALA A 236 -11.26 15.99 30.79
N ALA A 237 -10.23 15.17 30.76
CA ALA A 237 -10.11 13.96 31.57
C ALA A 237 -9.22 14.23 32.78
N ILE A 238 -9.69 15.12 33.64
CA ILE A 238 -9.02 15.45 34.90
C ILE A 238 -9.14 14.25 35.85
N ASN A 239 -8.03 13.84 36.49
CA ASN A 239 -8.00 12.69 37.42
C ASN A 239 -8.56 11.38 36.80
N TRP A 240 -8.28 11.13 35.56
CA TRP A 240 -8.71 9.90 34.88
C TRP A 240 -8.13 8.66 35.56
N LYS A 241 -9.00 7.68 35.83
CA LYS A 241 -8.65 6.35 36.36
C LYS A 241 -8.98 5.29 35.36
N CYS A 242 -8.09 4.32 35.23
CA CYS A 242 -8.35 3.19 34.34
C CYS A 242 -9.52 2.34 34.83
N PRO A 243 -10.59 2.17 34.03
CA PRO A 243 -11.73 1.34 34.47
C PRO A 243 -11.39 -0.14 34.60
N GLY A 244 -10.27 -0.58 34.06
CA GLY A 244 -9.85 -1.98 34.09
C GLY A 244 -8.95 -2.37 35.26
N CYS A 245 -8.12 -1.44 35.76
CA CYS A 245 -7.15 -1.76 36.81
C CYS A 245 -7.03 -0.66 37.90
N GLY A 246 -7.83 0.39 37.84
CA GLY A 246 -7.83 1.49 38.79
C GLY A 246 -6.60 2.41 38.75
N HIS A 247 -5.65 2.19 37.86
CA HIS A 247 -4.42 2.98 37.78
C HIS A 247 -4.71 4.42 37.31
N GLU A 248 -4.05 5.40 37.92
CA GLU A 248 -4.32 6.83 37.73
C GLU A 248 -3.46 7.51 36.67
N ARG A 249 -2.62 6.79 35.93
CA ARG A 249 -1.83 7.32 34.81
C ARG A 249 -1.41 6.21 33.81
#